data_5d2d72aa99495b65264a9da95aa52e54
#
_entry.id   5d2d72aa99495b65264a9da95aa52e54
#
_cell.length_a   1.000
_cell.length_b   1.000
_cell.length_c   1.000
_cell.angle_alpha   90.00
_cell.angle_beta   90.00
_cell.angle_gamma   90.00
#
_symmetry.space_group_name_H-M   'P 1'
#
loop_
_entity.id
_entity.type
_entity.pdbx_description
1 polymer ?
#
loop_
_entity_poly.entity_id
_entity_poly.type
_entity_poly.pdbx_seq_one_letter_code
_entity_poly.pdbx_strand_id
1 'polypeptide(L)'
;MSAHAQAKKAIAFVDGQNLFAAARDAFGITTASYGVAALSQAIAAQRGWEVAEVRFYTGVPERHDNPGLRFWWTARLRRLRADGVAVTARPLRRRRKRARLDDGRQLEFDVLEEKGIDIRIALDVVRAVLERQCDVVLLFSQDQDFAELAREVRRIAARQRRWVDIASAYPVGSGTRNSRGVDGTDWIRVDRGLYDACLDERDSRP
;
A
#
# COMPACT_ATOMS: atom_id res chain seq x y z
N MET A 1 -2.70 -32.87 24.16
CA MET A 1 -3.13 -31.45 24.25
C MET A 1 -2.35 -30.70 23.21
N SER A 2 -2.94 -30.46 22.01
CA SER A 2 -2.29 -29.67 20.97
C SER A 2 -2.18 -28.22 21.45
N ALA A 3 -0.96 -27.74 21.65
CA ALA A 3 -0.75 -26.30 21.77
C ALA A 3 -1.27 -25.64 20.49
N HIS A 4 -2.36 -24.89 20.57
CA HIS A 4 -2.81 -24.05 19.48
C HIS A 4 -1.65 -23.07 19.22
N ALA A 5 -0.94 -23.25 18.10
CA ALA A 5 0.05 -22.29 17.67
C ALA A 5 -0.66 -20.94 17.56
N GLN A 6 -0.25 -19.98 18.38
CA GLN A 6 -0.82 -18.63 18.33
C GLN A 6 -0.63 -18.05 16.92
N ALA A 7 -1.69 -17.51 16.33
CA ALA A 7 -1.61 -16.91 15.01
C ALA A 7 -0.54 -15.81 14.99
N LYS A 8 0.25 -15.73 13.91
CA LYS A 8 1.25 -14.68 13.77
C LYS A 8 0.58 -13.32 13.63
N LYS A 9 1.04 -12.37 14.41
CA LYS A 9 0.53 -11.00 14.43
C LYS A 9 1.06 -10.23 13.23
N ALA A 10 0.17 -9.81 12.32
CA ALA A 10 0.50 -9.04 11.14
C ALA A 10 0.18 -7.56 11.30
N ILE A 11 1.04 -6.68 10.79
CA ILE A 11 0.73 -5.28 10.53
C ILE A 11 0.76 -5.07 9.02
N ALA A 12 -0.33 -4.52 8.47
CA ALA A 12 -0.43 -4.17 7.07
C ALA A 12 0.02 -2.72 6.83
N PHE A 13 0.93 -2.53 5.87
CA PHE A 13 1.43 -1.23 5.42
C PHE A 13 0.99 -1.04 3.97
N VAL A 14 0.09 -0.10 3.75
CA VAL A 14 -0.57 0.08 2.45
C VAL A 14 -0.07 1.35 1.78
N ASP A 15 0.73 1.18 0.73
CA ASP A 15 1.05 2.25 -0.21
C ASP A 15 -0.18 2.49 -1.10
N GLY A 16 -0.94 3.54 -0.80
CA GLY A 16 -2.22 3.77 -1.44
C GLY A 16 -2.12 4.10 -2.93
N GLN A 17 -1.06 4.79 -3.37
CA GLN A 17 -0.87 5.09 -4.79
C GLN A 17 -0.37 3.88 -5.57
N ASN A 18 0.58 3.13 -5.03
CA ASN A 18 1.11 1.93 -5.67
C ASN A 18 0.01 0.86 -5.81
N LEU A 19 -0.75 0.59 -4.73
CA LEU A 19 -1.86 -0.35 -4.76
C LEU A 19 -2.94 0.06 -5.78
N PHE A 20 -3.30 1.36 -5.83
CA PHE A 20 -4.27 1.86 -6.81
C PHE A 20 -3.74 1.72 -8.25
N ALA A 21 -2.49 2.10 -8.50
CA ALA A 21 -1.90 1.97 -9.83
C ALA A 21 -1.86 0.51 -10.31
N ALA A 22 -1.45 -0.41 -9.43
CA ALA A 22 -1.43 -1.83 -9.74
C ALA A 22 -2.84 -2.40 -9.99
N ALA A 23 -3.84 -2.00 -9.18
CA ALA A 23 -5.22 -2.44 -9.36
C ALA A 23 -5.84 -1.85 -10.65
N ARG A 24 -5.54 -0.60 -10.97
CA ARG A 24 -5.97 0.02 -12.23
C ARG A 24 -5.41 -0.74 -13.44
N ASP A 25 -4.12 -1.06 -13.41
CA ASP A 25 -3.47 -1.79 -14.50
C ASP A 25 -4.00 -3.23 -14.60
N ALA A 26 -4.18 -3.93 -13.46
CA ALA A 26 -4.66 -5.30 -13.44
C ALA A 26 -6.14 -5.45 -13.82
N PHE A 27 -6.99 -4.52 -13.36
CA PHE A 27 -8.45 -4.70 -13.38
C PHE A 27 -9.19 -3.60 -14.15
N GLY A 28 -8.51 -2.57 -14.68
CA GLY A 28 -9.13 -1.47 -15.39
C GLY A 28 -9.99 -0.55 -14.51
N ILE A 29 -9.77 -0.53 -13.20
CA ILE A 29 -10.54 0.31 -12.28
C ILE A 29 -10.18 1.79 -12.44
N THR A 30 -11.15 2.67 -12.20
CA THR A 30 -10.95 4.12 -12.27
C THR A 30 -10.99 4.82 -10.92
N THR A 31 -11.39 4.11 -9.86
CA THR A 31 -11.49 4.63 -8.50
C THR A 31 -10.86 3.67 -7.50
N ALA A 32 -10.27 4.22 -6.45
CA ALA A 32 -9.66 3.44 -5.37
C ALA A 32 -10.74 3.03 -4.34
N SER A 33 -11.66 2.14 -4.72
CA SER A 33 -12.80 1.71 -3.91
C SER A 33 -12.54 0.45 -3.07
N TYR A 34 -11.30 0.00 -2.97
CA TYR A 34 -10.96 -1.16 -2.14
C TYR A 34 -10.95 -0.82 -0.64
N GLY A 35 -11.51 -1.71 0.16
CA GLY A 35 -11.45 -1.66 1.62
C GLY A 35 -10.13 -2.23 2.13
N VAL A 36 -9.19 -1.36 2.51
CA VAL A 36 -7.83 -1.80 2.90
C VAL A 36 -7.83 -2.74 4.11
N ALA A 37 -8.73 -2.53 5.05
CA ALA A 37 -8.88 -3.39 6.22
C ALA A 37 -9.40 -4.78 5.82
N ALA A 38 -10.47 -4.83 5.01
CA ALA A 38 -11.06 -6.08 4.53
C ALA A 38 -10.05 -6.88 3.70
N LEU A 39 -9.32 -6.23 2.80
CA LEU A 39 -8.31 -6.88 1.97
C LEU A 39 -7.15 -7.43 2.82
N SER A 40 -6.68 -6.66 3.80
CA SER A 40 -5.64 -7.11 4.73
C SER A 40 -6.08 -8.34 5.55
N GLN A 41 -7.32 -8.31 6.06
CA GLN A 41 -7.90 -9.42 6.83
C GLN A 41 -8.09 -10.67 5.96
N ALA A 42 -8.58 -10.52 4.73
CA ALA A 42 -8.79 -11.63 3.81
C ALA A 42 -7.46 -12.34 3.46
N ILE A 43 -6.40 -11.58 3.19
CA ILE A 43 -5.07 -12.14 2.94
C ILE A 43 -4.52 -12.82 4.20
N ALA A 44 -4.64 -12.17 5.35
CA ALA A 44 -4.15 -12.73 6.61
C ALA A 44 -4.85 -14.04 6.96
N ALA A 45 -6.17 -14.13 6.78
CA ALA A 45 -6.95 -15.35 7.00
C ALA A 45 -6.45 -16.51 6.13
N GLN A 46 -6.14 -16.27 4.84
CA GLN A 46 -5.59 -17.29 3.94
C GLN A 46 -4.20 -17.79 4.37
N ARG A 47 -3.46 -17.00 5.15
CA ARG A 47 -2.10 -17.29 5.62
C ARG A 47 -2.03 -17.74 7.08
N GLY A 48 -3.15 -17.81 7.79
CA GLY A 48 -3.20 -18.13 9.21
C GLY A 48 -2.58 -17.02 10.08
N TRP A 49 -2.66 -15.76 9.64
CA TRP A 49 -2.21 -14.59 10.39
C TRP A 49 -3.40 -13.84 11.00
N GLU A 50 -3.10 -13.02 12.01
CA GLU A 50 -4.05 -12.08 12.62
C GLU A 50 -3.60 -10.66 12.33
N VAL A 51 -4.48 -9.85 11.72
CA VAL A 51 -4.19 -8.43 11.46
C VAL A 51 -4.40 -7.62 12.73
N ALA A 52 -3.31 -7.15 13.30
CA ALA A 52 -3.35 -6.31 14.51
C ALA A 52 -3.55 -4.84 14.19
N GLU A 53 -3.04 -4.37 13.06
CA GLU A 53 -3.11 -2.98 12.65
C GLU A 53 -3.01 -2.86 11.14
N VAL A 54 -3.74 -1.88 10.57
CA VAL A 54 -3.61 -1.47 9.17
C VAL A 54 -3.18 -0.02 9.12
N ARG A 55 -2.09 0.26 8.42
CA ARG A 55 -1.53 1.60 8.21
C ARG A 55 -1.62 1.95 6.74
N PHE A 56 -2.31 3.03 6.43
CA PHE A 56 -2.53 3.50 5.07
C PHE A 56 -1.76 4.80 4.82
N TYR A 57 -1.02 4.84 3.72
CA TYR A 57 -0.16 5.96 3.33
C TYR A 57 -0.54 6.45 1.94
N THR A 58 -0.61 7.78 1.76
CA THR A 58 -0.94 8.35 0.45
C THR A 58 -0.56 9.82 0.33
N GLY A 59 -0.28 10.23 -0.90
CA GLY A 59 -0.27 11.63 -1.30
C GLY A 59 -1.68 12.14 -1.58
N VAL A 60 -1.98 13.37 -1.18
CA VAL A 60 -3.29 14.01 -1.37
C VAL A 60 -3.08 15.37 -2.03
N PRO A 61 -3.83 15.72 -3.11
CA PRO A 61 -3.72 17.03 -3.72
C PRO A 61 -4.14 18.13 -2.75
N GLU A 62 -3.56 19.30 -2.88
CA GLU A 62 -4.02 20.48 -2.14
C GLU A 62 -5.33 21.01 -2.75
N ARG A 63 -6.05 21.84 -1.97
CA ARG A 63 -7.35 22.35 -2.39
C ARG A 63 -7.27 23.18 -3.66
N HIS A 64 -6.21 23.94 -3.84
CA HIS A 64 -6.00 24.79 -5.01
C HIS A 64 -5.58 23.98 -6.27
N ASP A 65 -5.06 22.76 -6.13
CA ASP A 65 -4.69 21.91 -7.26
C ASP A 65 -5.92 21.19 -7.84
N ASN A 66 -6.75 20.60 -6.99
CA ASN A 66 -7.97 19.90 -7.38
C ASN A 66 -8.97 19.85 -6.20
N PRO A 67 -9.91 20.80 -6.11
CA PRO A 67 -10.86 20.87 -5.00
C PRO A 67 -11.74 19.63 -4.84
N GLY A 68 -12.23 19.07 -5.97
CA GLY A 68 -13.09 17.88 -5.95
C GLY A 68 -12.36 16.63 -5.46
N LEU A 69 -11.17 16.39 -6.00
CA LEU A 69 -10.35 15.26 -5.57
C LEU A 69 -9.89 15.41 -4.11
N ARG A 70 -9.58 16.64 -3.68
CA ARG A 70 -9.28 16.93 -2.27
C ARG A 70 -10.45 16.62 -1.35
N PHE A 71 -11.68 17.00 -1.74
CA PHE A 71 -12.90 16.70 -0.98
C PHE A 71 -13.11 15.19 -0.85
N TRP A 72 -13.02 14.46 -1.96
CA TRP A 72 -13.13 13.00 -1.97
C TRP A 72 -12.09 12.34 -1.05
N TRP A 73 -10.82 12.72 -1.16
CA TRP A 73 -9.78 12.20 -0.27
C TRP A 73 -10.06 12.51 1.21
N THR A 74 -10.54 13.72 1.51
CA THR A 74 -10.87 14.10 2.90
C THR A 74 -11.95 13.18 3.47
N ALA A 75 -12.99 12.89 2.70
CA ALA A 75 -14.06 11.99 3.10
C ALA A 75 -13.54 10.54 3.26
N ARG A 76 -12.78 10.03 2.29
CA ARG A 76 -12.19 8.69 2.34
C ARG A 76 -11.27 8.51 3.55
N LEU A 77 -10.33 9.42 3.78
CA LEU A 77 -9.40 9.31 4.91
C LEU A 77 -10.12 9.41 6.26
N ARG A 78 -11.22 10.15 6.35
CA ARG A 78 -12.07 10.18 7.55
C ARG A 78 -12.71 8.80 7.80
N ARG A 79 -13.26 8.17 6.76
CA ARG A 79 -13.84 6.82 6.86
C ARG A 79 -12.79 5.79 7.28
N LEU A 80 -11.64 5.76 6.62
CA LEU A 80 -10.55 4.85 6.99
C LEU A 80 -10.17 4.96 8.47
N ARG A 81 -10.07 6.19 8.99
CA ARG A 81 -9.81 6.40 10.44
C ARG A 81 -10.94 5.91 11.32
N ALA A 82 -12.21 6.11 10.91
CA ALA A 82 -13.37 5.60 11.64
C ALA A 82 -13.42 4.05 11.66
N ASP A 83 -12.90 3.41 10.61
CA ASP A 83 -12.76 1.97 10.51
C ASP A 83 -11.49 1.43 11.23
N GLY A 84 -10.79 2.26 12.01
CA GLY A 84 -9.62 1.87 12.79
C GLY A 84 -8.29 1.82 12.01
N VAL A 85 -8.25 2.31 10.77
CA VAL A 85 -7.02 2.36 9.98
C VAL A 85 -6.18 3.56 10.40
N ALA A 86 -4.90 3.34 10.70
CA ALA A 86 -3.93 4.41 10.94
C ALA A 86 -3.56 5.08 9.60
N VAL A 87 -3.88 6.36 9.45
CA VAL A 87 -3.73 7.07 8.17
C VAL A 87 -2.62 8.12 8.24
N THR A 88 -1.65 7.99 7.35
CA THR A 88 -0.63 9.00 7.06
C THR A 88 -0.86 9.59 5.67
N ALA A 89 -1.19 10.87 5.59
CA ALA A 89 -1.40 11.58 4.34
C ALA A 89 -0.41 12.75 4.23
N ARG A 90 0.17 12.93 3.04
CA ARG A 90 1.07 14.05 2.73
C ARG A 90 0.53 14.85 1.54
N PRO A 91 0.75 16.18 1.48
CA PRO A 91 0.42 16.95 0.29
C PRO A 91 1.27 16.47 -0.89
N LEU A 92 0.64 16.35 -2.06
CA LEU A 92 1.35 16.14 -3.31
C LEU A 92 2.19 17.39 -3.61
N ARG A 93 3.35 17.19 -4.24
CA ARG A 93 4.22 18.28 -4.66
C ARG A 93 4.06 18.55 -6.14
N ARG A 94 3.94 19.82 -6.49
CA ARG A 94 3.95 20.24 -7.88
C ARG A 94 5.38 20.20 -8.41
N ARG A 95 5.55 19.53 -9.55
CA ARG A 95 6.83 19.43 -10.25
C ARG A 95 6.64 19.77 -11.72
N ARG A 96 7.41 20.71 -12.21
CA ARG A 96 7.45 21.04 -13.62
C ARG A 96 8.21 19.97 -14.39
N LYS A 97 7.59 19.41 -15.42
CA LYS A 97 8.18 18.46 -16.36
C LYS A 97 8.21 19.07 -17.75
N ARG A 98 9.16 18.58 -18.55
CA ARG A 98 9.29 18.92 -19.97
C ARG A 98 9.16 17.64 -20.78
N ALA A 99 8.32 17.69 -21.80
CA ALA A 99 8.24 16.66 -22.82
C ALA A 99 8.59 17.26 -24.18
N ARG A 100 9.30 16.51 -25.01
CA ARG A 100 9.53 16.85 -26.40
C ARG A 100 8.44 16.18 -27.23
N LEU A 101 7.73 16.96 -28.03
CA LEU A 101 6.73 16.49 -28.97
C LEU A 101 7.41 15.95 -30.25
N ASP A 102 6.71 15.15 -31.03
CA ASP A 102 7.21 14.56 -32.27
C ASP A 102 7.59 15.62 -33.32
N ASP A 103 6.98 16.81 -33.26
CA ASP A 103 7.28 17.96 -34.09
C ASP A 103 8.49 18.80 -33.61
N GLY A 104 9.19 18.32 -32.57
CA GLY A 104 10.37 18.96 -31.99
C GLY A 104 10.11 20.07 -30.98
N ARG A 105 8.84 20.49 -30.77
CA ARG A 105 8.47 21.47 -29.75
C ARG A 105 8.66 20.90 -28.35
N GLN A 106 8.97 21.77 -27.40
CA GLN A 106 9.01 21.43 -25.97
C GLN A 106 7.70 21.88 -25.33
N LEU A 107 7.06 20.95 -24.62
CA LEU A 107 5.90 21.23 -23.78
C LEU A 107 6.33 21.19 -22.32
N GLU A 108 6.09 22.28 -21.59
CA GLU A 108 6.23 22.31 -20.13
C GLU A 108 4.86 22.10 -19.49
N PHE A 109 4.79 21.21 -18.50
CA PHE A 109 3.57 20.96 -17.75
C PHE A 109 3.89 20.62 -16.30
N ASP A 110 2.96 20.98 -15.42
CA ASP A 110 3.06 20.65 -14.00
C ASP A 110 2.41 19.28 -13.74
N VAL A 111 3.09 18.44 -12.98
CA VAL A 111 2.57 17.18 -12.46
C VAL A 111 2.56 17.22 -10.94
N LEU A 112 1.55 16.59 -10.35
CA LEU A 112 1.50 16.37 -8.91
C LEU A 112 2.16 15.02 -8.61
N GLU A 113 3.23 15.06 -7.83
CA GLU A 113 3.99 13.86 -7.45
C GLU A 113 3.95 13.63 -5.94
N GLU A 114 3.82 12.39 -5.55
CA GLU A 114 4.03 11.96 -4.18
C GLU A 114 5.52 12.03 -3.83
N LYS A 115 5.85 12.47 -2.61
CA LYS A 115 7.24 12.50 -2.16
C LYS A 115 7.37 12.07 -0.72
N GLY A 116 8.23 11.05 -0.52
CA GLY A 116 8.65 10.58 0.81
C GLY A 116 7.58 9.77 1.55
N ILE A 117 6.58 9.22 0.86
CA ILE A 117 5.66 8.22 1.40
C ILE A 117 6.38 6.91 1.59
N ASP A 118 7.13 6.46 0.60
CA ASP A 118 8.03 5.30 0.60
C ASP A 118 8.97 5.29 1.82
N ILE A 119 9.67 6.40 2.02
CA ILE A 119 10.55 6.59 3.19
C ILE A 119 9.75 6.51 4.50
N ARG A 120 8.55 7.10 4.54
CA ARG A 120 7.70 7.04 5.74
C ARG A 120 7.24 5.61 6.03
N ILE A 121 6.84 4.86 5.03
CA ILE A 121 6.50 3.44 5.17
C ILE A 121 7.70 2.67 5.71
N ALA A 122 8.89 2.85 5.11
CA ALA A 122 10.10 2.14 5.52
C ALA A 122 10.45 2.42 6.99
N LEU A 123 10.39 3.69 7.43
CA LEU A 123 10.64 4.06 8.82
C LEU A 123 9.63 3.45 9.80
N ASP A 124 8.35 3.42 9.44
CA ASP A 124 7.31 2.86 10.30
C ASP A 124 7.39 1.32 10.37
N VAL A 125 7.76 0.64 9.27
CA VAL A 125 8.05 -0.80 9.27
C VAL A 125 9.24 -1.11 10.17
N VAL A 126 10.36 -0.41 9.99
CA VAL A 126 11.58 -0.61 10.81
C VAL A 126 11.26 -0.42 12.30
N ARG A 127 10.50 0.63 12.64
CA ARG A 127 10.06 0.88 14.01
C ARG A 127 9.21 -0.26 14.55
N ALA A 128 8.20 -0.70 13.80
CA ALA A 128 7.31 -1.79 14.22
C ALA A 128 8.08 -3.09 14.50
N VAL A 129 9.08 -3.39 13.67
CA VAL A 129 9.92 -4.58 13.86
C VAL A 129 10.88 -4.41 15.05
N LEU A 130 11.50 -3.25 15.21
CA LEU A 130 12.39 -2.95 16.37
C LEU A 130 11.63 -3.04 17.70
N GLU A 131 10.42 -2.50 17.74
CA GLU A 131 9.55 -2.49 18.93
C GLU A 131 8.77 -3.82 19.13
N ARG A 132 9.03 -4.83 18.29
CA ARG A 132 8.38 -6.15 18.34
C ARG A 132 6.85 -6.08 18.26
N GLN A 133 6.31 -5.13 17.50
CA GLN A 133 4.87 -4.94 17.37
C GLN A 133 4.21 -6.00 16.49
N CYS A 134 4.97 -6.69 15.61
CA CYS A 134 4.44 -7.70 14.69
C CYS A 134 5.42 -8.86 14.47
N ASP A 135 4.86 -9.99 14.01
CA ASP A 135 5.57 -11.15 13.50
C ASP A 135 5.59 -11.18 11.97
N VAL A 136 4.66 -10.43 11.34
CA VAL A 136 4.51 -10.33 9.89
C VAL A 136 4.38 -8.87 9.48
N VAL A 137 5.19 -8.47 8.51
CA VAL A 137 5.05 -7.22 7.76
C VAL A 137 4.32 -7.55 6.46
N LEU A 138 3.06 -7.11 6.32
CA LEU A 138 2.28 -7.23 5.09
C LEU A 138 2.32 -5.90 4.34
N LEU A 139 3.10 -5.82 3.27
CA LEU A 139 3.29 -4.62 2.46
C LEU A 139 2.43 -4.67 1.20
N PHE A 140 1.59 -3.68 0.98
CA PHE A 140 0.86 -3.51 -0.28
C PHE A 140 1.63 -2.55 -1.19
N SER A 141 2.63 -3.07 -1.86
CA SER A 141 3.45 -2.34 -2.85
C SER A 141 4.23 -3.32 -3.74
N GLN A 142 4.59 -2.86 -4.94
CA GLN A 142 5.49 -3.52 -5.87
C GLN A 142 6.79 -2.71 -6.09
N ASP A 143 6.97 -1.62 -5.34
CA ASP A 143 8.13 -0.75 -5.48
C ASP A 143 9.39 -1.47 -5.00
N GLN A 144 10.38 -1.58 -5.90
CA GLN A 144 11.62 -2.30 -5.64
C GLN A 144 12.53 -1.57 -4.64
N ASP A 145 12.30 -0.30 -4.36
CA ASP A 145 13.03 0.41 -3.30
C ASP A 145 12.79 -0.23 -1.92
N PHE A 146 11.66 -0.91 -1.73
CA PHE A 146 11.40 -1.71 -0.52
C PHE A 146 12.19 -3.03 -0.43
N ALA A 147 12.95 -3.43 -1.45
CA ALA A 147 13.85 -4.59 -1.34
C ALA A 147 14.95 -4.36 -0.28
N GLU A 148 15.40 -3.11 -0.13
CA GLU A 148 16.35 -2.76 0.94
C GLU A 148 15.70 -2.86 2.32
N LEU A 149 14.43 -2.42 2.44
CA LEU A 149 13.63 -2.59 3.66
C LEU A 149 13.50 -4.07 4.04
N ALA A 150 13.25 -4.96 3.08
CA ALA A 150 13.16 -6.40 3.33
C ALA A 150 14.46 -6.96 3.91
N ARG A 151 15.62 -6.51 3.42
CA ARG A 151 16.93 -6.89 3.96
C ARG A 151 17.12 -6.38 5.38
N GLU A 152 16.73 -5.13 5.67
CA GLU A 152 16.86 -4.56 7.01
C GLU A 152 15.94 -5.24 8.04
N VAL A 153 14.68 -5.56 7.66
CA VAL A 153 13.76 -6.33 8.52
C VAL A 153 14.39 -7.65 8.95
N ARG A 154 14.99 -8.41 8.02
CA ARG A 154 15.67 -9.67 8.35
C ARG A 154 16.88 -9.47 9.25
N ARG A 155 17.65 -8.40 9.03
CA ARG A 155 18.81 -8.06 9.87
C ARG A 155 18.39 -7.75 11.30
N ILE A 156 17.32 -6.97 11.49
CA ILE A 156 16.76 -6.65 12.81
C ILE A 156 16.24 -7.92 13.48
N ALA A 157 15.48 -8.75 12.77
CA ALA A 157 14.93 -10.00 13.27
C ALA A 157 16.03 -10.94 13.75
N ALA A 158 17.11 -11.09 12.97
CA ALA A 158 18.28 -11.90 13.34
C ALA A 158 18.96 -11.38 14.63
N ARG A 159 19.16 -10.06 14.77
CA ARG A 159 19.70 -9.44 15.99
C ARG A 159 18.81 -9.67 17.20
N GLN A 160 17.49 -9.70 17.01
CA GLN A 160 16.50 -9.97 18.04
C GLN A 160 16.30 -11.47 18.32
N ARG A 161 16.99 -12.35 17.60
CA ARG A 161 16.88 -13.83 17.69
C ARG A 161 15.43 -14.30 17.53
N ARG A 162 14.69 -13.71 16.57
CA ARG A 162 13.33 -14.09 16.23
C ARG A 162 13.13 -14.13 14.72
N TRP A 163 12.05 -14.76 14.29
CA TRP A 163 11.60 -14.74 12.90
C TRP A 163 10.60 -13.61 12.70
N VAL A 164 10.72 -12.89 11.60
CA VAL A 164 9.73 -11.91 11.12
C VAL A 164 9.51 -12.19 9.64
N ASP A 165 8.29 -12.52 9.27
CA ASP A 165 7.90 -12.67 7.87
C ASP A 165 7.72 -11.28 7.24
N ILE A 166 8.08 -11.16 5.98
CA ILE A 166 7.76 -9.98 5.18
C ILE A 166 7.17 -10.42 3.85
N ALA A 167 5.97 -9.94 3.54
CA ALA A 167 5.24 -10.28 2.33
C ALA A 167 4.84 -9.00 1.58
N SER A 168 4.86 -9.05 0.24
CA SER A 168 4.32 -8.01 -0.63
C SER A 168 3.07 -8.51 -1.33
N ALA A 169 1.95 -7.81 -1.14
CA ALA A 169 0.67 -8.11 -1.75
C ALA A 169 0.36 -7.11 -2.87
N TYR A 170 -0.06 -7.62 -4.02
CA TYR A 170 -0.33 -6.79 -5.19
C TYR A 170 -1.37 -7.40 -6.13
N PRO A 171 -2.19 -6.55 -6.80
CA PRO A 171 -3.19 -6.95 -7.76
C PRO A 171 -2.59 -7.64 -9.00
N VAL A 172 -3.22 -8.71 -9.47
CA VAL A 172 -2.85 -9.43 -10.70
C VAL A 172 -4.11 -9.77 -11.50
N GLY A 173 -4.13 -9.36 -12.76
CA GLY A 173 -5.23 -9.61 -13.70
C GLY A 173 -4.75 -9.58 -15.15
N SER A 174 -5.67 -9.58 -16.09
CA SER A 174 -5.36 -9.63 -17.54
C SER A 174 -4.57 -8.42 -18.05
N GLY A 175 -4.71 -7.26 -17.41
CA GLY A 175 -3.99 -6.02 -17.78
C GLY A 175 -2.69 -5.80 -17.00
N THR A 176 -2.27 -6.74 -16.14
CA THR A 176 -1.08 -6.59 -15.30
C THR A 176 0.18 -6.40 -16.14
N ARG A 177 0.87 -5.26 -15.94
CA ARG A 177 2.16 -4.97 -16.56
C ARG A 177 3.34 -5.46 -15.73
N ASN A 178 3.24 -5.35 -14.41
CA ASN A 178 4.24 -5.81 -13.48
C ASN A 178 3.66 -6.93 -12.61
N SER A 179 4.10 -8.17 -12.84
CA SER A 179 3.67 -9.36 -12.10
C SER A 179 4.63 -9.76 -10.97
N ARG A 180 5.57 -8.87 -10.60
CA ARG A 180 6.55 -9.12 -9.55
C ARG A 180 6.16 -8.36 -8.29
N GLY A 181 6.29 -9.02 -7.14
CA GLY A 181 6.30 -8.35 -5.85
C GLY A 181 7.68 -7.74 -5.55
N VAL A 182 7.85 -7.23 -4.35
CA VAL A 182 9.12 -6.68 -3.87
C VAL A 182 10.14 -7.83 -3.70
N ASP A 183 11.35 -7.64 -4.21
CA ASP A 183 12.40 -8.63 -4.09
C ASP A 183 12.77 -8.86 -2.61
N GLY A 184 12.97 -10.13 -2.28
CA GLY A 184 13.25 -10.51 -0.89
C GLY A 184 12.03 -10.58 0.01
N THR A 185 10.81 -10.56 -0.51
CA THR A 185 9.57 -10.79 0.25
C THR A 185 8.82 -12.01 -0.29
N ASP A 186 7.86 -12.52 0.47
CA ASP A 186 6.88 -13.49 -0.02
C ASP A 186 5.85 -12.77 -0.89
N TRP A 187 5.67 -13.21 -2.14
CA TRP A 187 4.75 -12.56 -3.07
C TRP A 187 3.34 -13.09 -2.92
N ILE A 188 2.39 -12.18 -2.66
CA ILE A 188 0.97 -12.50 -2.55
C ILE A 188 0.22 -11.83 -3.69
N ARG A 189 -0.29 -12.65 -4.60
CA ARG A 189 -1.10 -12.19 -5.71
C ARG A 189 -2.54 -12.01 -5.27
N VAL A 190 -3.09 -10.82 -5.49
CA VAL A 190 -4.49 -10.48 -5.27
C VAL A 190 -5.19 -10.58 -6.61
N ASP A 191 -6.00 -11.59 -6.79
CA ASP A 191 -6.81 -11.73 -7.99
C ASP A 191 -8.05 -10.84 -7.96
N ARG A 192 -8.77 -10.80 -9.07
CA ARG A 192 -9.98 -9.99 -9.23
C ARG A 192 -11.07 -10.38 -8.23
N GLY A 193 -11.26 -11.68 -7.97
CA GLY A 193 -12.30 -12.17 -7.06
C GLY A 193 -12.05 -11.72 -5.62
N LEU A 194 -10.83 -11.86 -5.12
CA LEU A 194 -10.44 -11.39 -3.79
C LEU A 194 -10.55 -9.86 -3.68
N TYR A 195 -10.13 -9.14 -4.72
CA TYR A 195 -10.23 -7.69 -4.74
C TYR A 195 -11.68 -7.20 -4.68
N ASP A 196 -12.56 -7.76 -5.52
CA ASP A 196 -13.98 -7.39 -5.59
C ASP A 196 -14.74 -7.75 -4.30
N ALA A 197 -14.40 -8.87 -3.65
CA ALA A 197 -14.96 -9.24 -2.36
C ALA A 197 -14.59 -8.27 -1.22
N CYS A 198 -13.58 -7.42 -1.43
CA CYS A 198 -13.10 -6.45 -0.45
C CYS A 198 -13.37 -4.98 -0.87
N LEU A 199 -14.30 -4.75 -1.80
CA LEU A 199 -14.68 -3.38 -2.18
C LEU A 199 -15.39 -2.66 -1.02
N ASP A 200 -15.15 -1.37 -0.90
CA ASP A 200 -15.90 -0.48 -0.01
C ASP A 200 -16.91 0.31 -0.84
N GLU A 201 -18.15 -0.09 -0.80
CA GLU A 201 -19.24 0.55 -1.56
C GLU A 201 -19.42 2.04 -1.23
N ARG A 202 -18.97 2.46 -0.04
CA ARG A 202 -19.00 3.87 0.39
C ARG A 202 -18.00 4.75 -0.37
N ASP A 203 -17.05 4.16 -1.09
CA ASP A 203 -16.01 4.86 -1.86
C ASP A 203 -16.36 5.05 -3.34
N SER A 204 -17.56 4.66 -3.78
CA SER A 204 -18.04 4.98 -5.12
C SER A 204 -17.99 6.51 -5.33
N ARG A 205 -17.35 6.94 -6.41
CA ARG A 205 -17.44 8.34 -6.82
C ARG A 205 -18.87 8.61 -7.32
N PRO A 206 -19.44 9.76 -6.97
CA PRO A 206 -20.66 10.20 -7.63
C PRO A 206 -20.41 10.45 -9.12
#